data_c452dad40fe72291de9ec0b2ace551c1
#
_entry.id   c452dad40fe72291de9ec0b2ace551c1
#
_cell.length_a   1.000
_cell.length_b   1.000
_cell.length_c   1.000
_cell.angle_alpha   90.00
_cell.angle_beta   90.00
_cell.angle_gamma   90.00
#
_symmetry.space_group_name_H-M   'P 1'
#
loop_
_entity.id
_entity.type
_entity.pdbx_description
1 polymer ?
#
loop_
_entity_poly.entity_id
_entity_poly.type
_entity_poly.pdbx_seq_one_letter_code
_entity_poly.pdbx_strand_id
1 'polypeptide(L)'
;MAMTTYGDITPRTAAYVAVELLKRAMPYLCLEKFGQAKSLPGNKTQSMKFRRYNSLGLRTTPLTEGVTPSSEKLTATDITATLYQYGGLVEITDIIVDTHEDPVLQEATAVSSEQAAKTVETLRYNVLKACTNVFYANSVASRGLVAAAISRADQRKIVRALERQEAQHLTSIVKSTPSFNTESILPAYVGITHVDLTSDIRSMDGFTSVADYGKQQAWETEIGACEDVRYLKSTIFTPYEDEGAATSTMLTTSGSKADVYPVMYFGKDAYGLIALKGKYAITPIVINPVPSKSDPLGQRGSVSWKTMQTTIILNDAWMAVYECAATD
;
A
#
# COMPACT_ATOMS: atom_id res chain seq x y z
N MET A 1 17.07 9.40 48.90
CA MET A 1 17.37 8.23 48.08
C MET A 1 16.78 8.49 46.71
N ALA A 2 17.64 8.63 45.73
CA ALA A 2 17.16 8.73 44.32
C ALA A 2 16.68 7.32 43.90
N MET A 3 15.38 7.14 43.79
CA MET A 3 14.83 5.92 43.18
C MET A 3 15.00 6.02 41.67
N THR A 4 15.72 5.07 41.09
CA THR A 4 15.77 4.89 39.65
C THR A 4 14.40 4.40 39.22
N THR A 5 13.58 5.28 38.65
CA THR A 5 12.30 4.93 38.11
C THR A 5 12.50 4.35 36.71
N TYR A 6 11.61 3.49 36.23
CA TYR A 6 11.67 2.91 34.88
C TYR A 6 11.64 4.00 33.78
N GLY A 7 11.18 5.21 34.12
CA GLY A 7 11.31 6.40 33.29
C GLY A 7 12.75 6.81 32.97
N ASP A 8 13.70 6.50 33.88
CA ASP A 8 15.12 6.81 33.67
C ASP A 8 15.82 5.79 32.74
N ILE A 9 15.18 4.62 32.53
CA ILE A 9 15.66 3.56 31.59
C ILE A 9 14.93 3.59 30.25
N THR A 10 13.85 4.35 30.19
CA THR A 10 12.88 4.40 29.08
C THR A 10 13.46 4.67 27.67
N PRO A 11 14.47 5.53 27.43
CA PRO A 11 14.92 5.79 26.05
C PRO A 11 15.44 4.55 25.34
N ARG A 12 16.11 3.67 26.05
CA ARG A 12 16.70 2.45 25.48
C ARG A 12 15.67 1.36 25.20
N THR A 13 14.74 1.18 26.13
CA THR A 13 13.64 0.20 25.96
C THR A 13 12.64 0.67 24.91
N ALA A 14 12.28 1.95 24.91
CA ALA A 14 11.41 2.51 23.87
C ALA A 14 12.05 2.46 22.48
N ALA A 15 13.36 2.67 22.36
CA ALA A 15 14.09 2.53 21.10
C ALA A 15 14.16 1.07 20.64
N TYR A 16 14.35 0.11 21.54
CA TYR A 16 14.35 -1.31 21.21
C TYR A 16 12.97 -1.78 20.73
N VAL A 17 11.93 -1.40 21.43
CA VAL A 17 10.53 -1.69 21.07
C VAL A 17 10.18 -1.09 19.70
N ALA A 18 10.61 0.13 19.40
CA ALA A 18 10.41 0.76 18.12
C ALA A 18 11.11 0.00 16.95
N VAL A 19 12.31 -0.54 17.21
CA VAL A 19 13.04 -1.34 16.20
C VAL A 19 12.31 -2.66 15.91
N GLU A 20 11.80 -3.34 16.91
CA GLU A 20 11.00 -4.54 16.70
C GLU A 20 9.68 -4.24 15.99
N LEU A 21 8.99 -3.18 16.38
CA LEU A 21 7.79 -2.69 15.71
C LEU A 21 8.03 -2.53 14.20
N LEU A 22 9.11 -1.84 13.81
CA LEU A 22 9.45 -1.62 12.40
C LEU A 22 9.78 -2.91 11.66
N LYS A 23 10.52 -3.83 12.26
CA LYS A 23 10.87 -5.11 11.63
C LYS A 23 9.64 -5.96 11.31
N ARG A 24 8.66 -6.04 12.19
CA ARG A 24 7.43 -6.82 11.94
C ARG A 24 6.48 -6.16 10.95
N ALA A 25 6.46 -4.84 10.90
CA ALA A 25 5.59 -4.08 9.99
C ALA A 25 6.03 -4.19 8.51
N MET A 26 7.33 -4.28 8.23
CA MET A 26 7.88 -4.26 6.86
C MET A 26 7.32 -5.32 5.89
N PRO A 27 7.12 -6.58 6.29
CA PRO A 27 6.62 -7.60 5.36
C PRO A 27 5.22 -7.33 4.79
N TYR A 28 4.41 -6.52 5.47
CA TYR A 28 3.03 -6.24 5.09
C TYR A 28 2.85 -4.93 4.30
N LEU A 29 3.90 -4.13 4.15
CA LEU A 29 3.84 -2.82 3.49
C LEU A 29 4.26 -2.91 2.02
N CYS A 30 3.40 -3.45 1.17
CA CYS A 30 3.62 -3.53 -0.28
C CYS A 30 3.39 -2.20 -0.99
N LEU A 31 2.30 -1.52 -0.68
CA LEU A 31 1.87 -0.28 -1.34
C LEU A 31 2.77 0.94 -1.05
N GLU A 32 3.57 0.89 0.00
CA GLU A 32 4.48 1.98 0.34
C GLU A 32 5.59 2.20 -0.69
N LYS A 33 5.99 1.13 -1.37
CA LYS A 33 7.15 1.12 -2.28
C LYS A 33 6.90 1.80 -3.62
N PHE A 34 5.66 2.01 -4.02
CA PHE A 34 5.29 2.42 -5.39
C PHE A 34 4.63 3.80 -5.47
N GLY A 35 4.12 4.32 -4.36
CA GLY A 35 3.48 5.61 -4.32
C GLY A 35 4.47 6.77 -4.23
N GLN A 36 4.05 7.94 -4.71
CA GLN A 36 4.80 9.17 -4.51
C GLN A 36 4.75 9.60 -3.04
N ALA A 37 5.82 9.35 -2.29
CA ALA A 37 5.91 9.72 -0.89
C ALA A 37 6.18 11.23 -0.71
N LYS A 38 5.34 11.92 0.06
CA LYS A 38 5.51 13.32 0.45
C LYS A 38 5.25 13.49 1.94
N SER A 39 6.07 14.32 2.59
CA SER A 39 5.87 14.67 4.00
C SER A 39 5.26 16.05 4.14
N LEU A 40 4.22 16.17 4.95
CA LEU A 40 3.63 17.47 5.31
C LEU A 40 4.43 18.07 6.47
N PRO A 41 4.88 19.33 6.37
CA PRO A 41 5.55 20.01 7.49
C PRO A 41 4.64 20.13 8.71
N GLY A 42 5.17 19.87 9.92
CA GLY A 42 4.43 20.05 11.16
C GLY A 42 4.02 21.52 11.40
N ASN A 43 2.97 21.71 12.19
CA ASN A 43 2.46 23.03 12.66
C ASN A 43 2.03 24.02 11.56
N LYS A 44 1.66 23.52 10.37
CA LYS A 44 1.18 24.39 9.28
C LYS A 44 -0.27 24.11 8.90
N THR A 45 -0.56 22.91 8.43
CA THR A 45 -1.89 22.54 7.92
C THR A 45 -2.11 21.05 8.03
N GLN A 46 -3.36 20.61 7.97
CA GLN A 46 -3.75 19.19 7.95
C GLN A 46 -3.92 18.66 6.52
N SER A 47 -3.89 19.53 5.51
CA SER A 47 -4.10 19.14 4.12
C SER A 47 -2.91 19.48 3.24
N MET A 48 -2.64 18.63 2.24
CA MET A 48 -1.65 18.85 1.19
C MET A 48 -2.34 18.89 -0.16
N LYS A 49 -1.93 19.84 -1.00
CA LYS A 49 -2.45 20.01 -2.35
C LYS A 49 -1.39 19.58 -3.36
N PHE A 50 -1.76 18.64 -4.22
CA PHE A 50 -0.97 18.26 -5.40
C PHE A 50 -1.50 19.00 -6.61
N ARG A 51 -0.61 19.58 -7.39
CA ARG A 51 -0.96 20.29 -8.61
C ARG A 51 -0.34 19.64 -9.82
N ARG A 52 -1.13 19.37 -10.84
CA ARG A 52 -0.68 18.92 -12.15
C ARG A 52 -1.13 19.93 -13.18
N TYR A 53 -0.20 20.38 -14.00
CA TYR A 53 -0.54 21.21 -15.17
C TYR A 53 -1.03 20.28 -16.29
N ASN A 54 -2.10 20.71 -16.95
CA ASN A 54 -2.68 19.97 -18.06
C ASN A 54 -1.84 20.21 -19.31
N SER A 55 -1.74 19.19 -20.16
CA SER A 55 -1.03 19.28 -21.45
C SER A 55 -1.71 20.30 -22.35
N LEU A 56 -0.92 21.05 -23.10
CA LEU A 56 -1.40 21.94 -24.13
C LEU A 56 -1.74 21.17 -25.40
N GLY A 57 -2.63 21.69 -26.21
CA GLY A 57 -2.98 21.12 -27.52
C GLY A 57 -1.79 21.08 -28.48
N LEU A 58 -1.78 20.06 -29.36
CA LEU A 58 -0.76 19.97 -30.40
C LEU A 58 -0.90 21.12 -31.41
N ARG A 59 0.21 21.79 -31.72
CA ARG A 59 0.30 22.84 -32.75
C ARG A 59 0.88 22.28 -34.04
N THR A 60 0.03 21.72 -34.89
CA THR A 60 0.44 21.10 -36.18
C THR A 60 0.41 22.04 -37.34
N THR A 61 -0.14 23.24 -37.20
CA THR A 61 -0.21 24.24 -38.24
C THR A 61 1.08 25.04 -38.33
N PRO A 62 1.73 25.15 -39.51
CA PRO A 62 2.90 26.01 -39.69
C PRO A 62 2.58 27.47 -39.36
N LEU A 63 3.57 28.18 -38.83
CA LEU A 63 3.46 29.60 -38.57
C LEU A 63 3.44 30.40 -39.89
N THR A 64 2.60 31.42 -39.93
CA THR A 64 2.60 32.38 -41.07
C THR A 64 3.58 33.48 -40.71
N GLU A 65 4.45 33.84 -41.68
CA GLU A 65 5.43 34.92 -41.52
C GLU A 65 4.74 36.25 -41.16
N GLY A 66 5.23 36.93 -40.16
CA GLY A 66 4.70 38.20 -39.66
C GLY A 66 3.40 38.13 -38.86
N VAL A 67 2.83 36.94 -38.63
CA VAL A 67 1.60 36.75 -37.87
C VAL A 67 1.89 36.09 -36.51
N THR A 68 1.52 36.75 -35.41
CA THR A 68 1.65 36.19 -34.06
C THR A 68 0.60 35.06 -33.89
N PRO A 69 1.01 33.84 -33.49
CA PRO A 69 0.07 32.75 -33.25
C PRO A 69 -0.84 33.05 -32.03
N SER A 70 -2.01 32.45 -32.01
CA SER A 70 -2.93 32.55 -30.85
C SER A 70 -2.31 31.94 -29.60
N SER A 71 -2.41 32.64 -28.48
CA SER A 71 -1.95 32.15 -27.18
C SER A 71 -2.93 31.13 -26.58
N GLU A 72 -2.40 30.14 -25.89
CA GLU A 72 -3.17 29.20 -25.07
C GLU A 72 -2.99 29.49 -23.59
N LYS A 73 -4.03 29.26 -22.81
CA LYS A 73 -4.01 29.44 -21.37
C LYS A 73 -3.56 28.15 -20.68
N LEU A 74 -2.52 28.25 -19.82
CA LEU A 74 -2.10 27.15 -18.97
C LEU A 74 -3.18 26.86 -17.91
N THR A 75 -3.61 25.61 -17.81
CA THR A 75 -4.57 25.14 -16.82
C THR A 75 -3.95 24.11 -15.91
N ALA A 76 -4.43 23.99 -14.67
CA ALA A 76 -3.94 23.03 -13.70
C ALA A 76 -5.10 22.32 -13.00
N THR A 77 -4.87 21.06 -12.66
CA THR A 77 -5.76 20.26 -11.84
C THR A 77 -5.16 20.10 -10.45
N ASP A 78 -5.92 20.49 -9.43
CA ASP A 78 -5.49 20.41 -8.03
C ASP A 78 -6.20 19.25 -7.34
N ILE A 79 -5.44 18.39 -6.67
CA ILE A 79 -5.94 17.28 -5.86
C ILE A 79 -5.53 17.54 -4.42
N THR A 80 -6.51 17.61 -3.52
CA THR A 80 -6.27 17.91 -2.09
C THR A 80 -6.42 16.65 -1.26
N ALA A 81 -5.39 16.33 -0.49
CA ALA A 81 -5.36 15.23 0.45
C ALA A 81 -5.37 15.75 1.87
N THR A 82 -6.26 15.21 2.71
CA THR A 82 -6.37 15.56 4.14
C THR A 82 -5.84 14.41 4.98
N LEU A 83 -4.96 14.72 5.94
CA LEU A 83 -4.41 13.73 6.86
C LEU A 83 -5.41 13.37 7.94
N TYR A 84 -5.48 12.08 8.25
CA TYR A 84 -6.26 11.53 9.35
C TYR A 84 -5.34 10.85 10.35
N GLN A 85 -5.76 10.85 11.60
CA GLN A 85 -5.05 10.20 12.68
C GLN A 85 -5.68 8.85 12.99
N TYR A 86 -4.84 7.82 13.06
CA TYR A 86 -5.22 6.45 13.42
C TYR A 86 -4.35 5.98 14.57
N GLY A 87 -4.84 5.02 15.34
CA GLY A 87 -4.10 4.43 16.44
C GLY A 87 -4.81 3.24 17.07
N GLY A 88 -4.05 2.45 17.81
CA GLY A 88 -4.51 1.33 18.61
C GLY A 88 -3.95 1.41 20.02
N LEU A 89 -4.65 0.86 21.00
CA LEU A 89 -4.28 0.83 22.41
C LEU A 89 -4.52 -0.59 22.96
N VAL A 90 -3.53 -1.11 23.65
CA VAL A 90 -3.62 -2.34 24.46
C VAL A 90 -3.30 -1.96 25.91
N GLU A 91 -4.21 -2.20 26.82
CA GLU A 91 -3.98 -2.00 28.25
C GLU A 91 -3.43 -3.29 28.88
N ILE A 92 -2.48 -3.15 29.79
CA ILE A 92 -1.80 -4.24 30.48
C ILE A 92 -1.80 -3.91 31.97
N THR A 93 -2.10 -4.89 32.83
CA THR A 93 -2.03 -4.73 34.28
C THR A 93 -0.64 -5.11 34.81
N ASP A 94 -0.25 -4.54 35.96
CA ASP A 94 0.96 -4.87 36.67
C ASP A 94 1.03 -6.35 37.03
N ILE A 95 -0.09 -6.93 37.51
CA ILE A 95 -0.19 -8.33 37.91
C ILE A 95 0.22 -9.27 36.77
N ILE A 96 -0.24 -9.01 35.55
CA ILE A 96 0.11 -9.85 34.39
C ILE A 96 1.60 -9.72 34.06
N VAL A 97 2.17 -8.53 34.18
CA VAL A 97 3.60 -8.32 33.92
C VAL A 97 4.46 -9.04 34.92
N ASP A 98 4.03 -9.09 36.21
CA ASP A 98 4.83 -9.62 37.34
C ASP A 98 4.61 -11.14 37.53
N THR A 99 3.46 -11.68 37.11
CA THR A 99 3.09 -13.08 37.46
C THR A 99 3.08 -14.02 36.27
N HIS A 100 3.08 -13.52 35.03
CA HIS A 100 3.04 -14.35 33.84
C HIS A 100 4.44 -14.79 33.41
N GLU A 101 4.60 -16.07 33.02
CA GLU A 101 5.88 -16.63 32.55
C GLU A 101 6.33 -16.03 31.22
N ASP A 102 5.38 -15.62 30.37
CA ASP A 102 5.66 -15.06 29.04
C ASP A 102 5.98 -13.55 29.12
N PRO A 103 6.82 -13.03 28.24
CA PRO A 103 7.12 -11.60 28.16
C PRO A 103 5.95 -10.81 27.55
N VAL A 104 4.86 -10.66 28.32
CA VAL A 104 3.58 -10.08 27.86
C VAL A 104 3.75 -8.71 27.19
N LEU A 105 4.66 -7.87 27.68
CA LEU A 105 4.93 -6.56 27.10
C LEU A 105 5.54 -6.67 25.70
N GLN A 106 6.43 -7.63 25.48
CA GLN A 106 7.05 -7.86 24.18
C GLN A 106 6.03 -8.41 23.18
N GLU A 107 5.21 -9.37 23.62
CA GLU A 107 4.14 -9.92 22.78
C GLU A 107 3.06 -8.89 22.44
N ALA A 108 2.63 -8.07 23.40
CA ALA A 108 1.70 -6.98 23.15
C ALA A 108 2.26 -5.96 22.15
N THR A 109 3.55 -5.66 22.24
CA THR A 109 4.23 -4.78 21.28
C THR A 109 4.27 -5.42 19.90
N ALA A 110 4.55 -6.71 19.82
CA ALA A 110 4.60 -7.44 18.58
C ALA A 110 3.23 -7.48 17.88
N VAL A 111 2.17 -7.79 18.62
CA VAL A 111 0.79 -7.80 18.12
C VAL A 111 0.32 -6.40 17.70
N SER A 112 0.65 -5.37 18.50
CA SER A 112 0.33 -3.97 18.17
C SER A 112 1.03 -3.51 16.89
N SER A 113 2.26 -3.96 16.64
CA SER A 113 2.98 -3.64 15.42
C SER A 113 2.37 -4.29 14.18
N GLU A 114 1.96 -5.54 14.31
CA GLU A 114 1.26 -6.24 13.25
C GLU A 114 -0.10 -5.59 12.92
N GLN A 115 -0.86 -5.21 13.97
CA GLN A 115 -2.10 -4.46 13.81
C GLN A 115 -1.87 -3.13 13.08
N ALA A 116 -0.84 -2.38 13.46
CA ALA A 116 -0.49 -1.10 12.84
C ALA A 116 -0.18 -1.28 11.35
N ALA A 117 0.64 -2.28 11.00
CA ALA A 117 1.01 -2.58 9.63
C ALA A 117 -0.21 -2.97 8.78
N LYS A 118 -1.03 -3.88 9.26
CA LYS A 118 -2.27 -4.31 8.58
C LYS A 118 -3.24 -3.13 8.40
N THR A 119 -3.42 -2.31 9.44
CA THR A 119 -4.31 -1.14 9.38
C THR A 119 -3.86 -0.15 8.31
N VAL A 120 -2.57 0.19 8.28
CA VAL A 120 -2.01 1.13 7.31
C VAL A 120 -2.18 0.63 5.88
N GLU A 121 -1.87 -0.63 5.62
CA GLU A 121 -2.00 -1.24 4.30
C GLU A 121 -3.48 -1.33 3.87
N THR A 122 -4.38 -1.72 4.78
CA THR A 122 -5.83 -1.78 4.51
C THR A 122 -6.40 -0.40 4.16
N LEU A 123 -5.98 0.66 4.87
CA LEU A 123 -6.40 2.03 4.57
C LEU A 123 -5.96 2.46 3.17
N ARG A 124 -4.71 2.15 2.79
CA ARG A 124 -4.18 2.41 1.45
C ARG A 124 -4.95 1.62 0.40
N TYR A 125 -5.15 0.33 0.64
CA TYR A 125 -5.92 -0.55 -0.24
C TYR A 125 -7.33 -0.02 -0.50
N ASN A 126 -8.06 0.37 0.56
CA ASN A 126 -9.44 0.87 0.43
C ASN A 126 -9.54 2.15 -0.41
N VAL A 127 -8.53 3.03 -0.35
CA VAL A 127 -8.48 4.21 -1.20
C VAL A 127 -8.20 3.85 -2.65
N LEU A 128 -7.23 2.97 -2.89
CA LEU A 128 -6.82 2.58 -4.25
C LEU A 128 -7.86 1.71 -4.95
N LYS A 129 -8.57 0.87 -4.19
CA LYS A 129 -9.69 0.06 -4.66
C LYS A 129 -10.84 0.89 -5.26
N ALA A 130 -10.97 2.16 -4.86
CA ALA A 130 -11.98 3.08 -5.36
C ALA A 130 -11.61 3.74 -6.72
N CYS A 131 -10.56 3.27 -7.40
CA CYS A 131 -10.20 3.70 -8.75
C CYS A 131 -11.38 3.51 -9.71
N THR A 132 -11.58 4.48 -10.63
CA THR A 132 -12.68 4.45 -11.61
C THR A 132 -12.35 3.63 -12.87
N ASN A 133 -11.07 3.35 -13.11
CA ASN A 133 -10.61 2.59 -14.27
C ASN A 133 -10.64 1.08 -13.96
N VAL A 134 -11.83 0.46 -14.07
CA VAL A 134 -12.06 -0.94 -13.70
C VAL A 134 -12.20 -1.81 -14.95
N PHE A 135 -11.50 -2.94 -14.94
CA PHE A 135 -11.61 -3.99 -15.97
C PHE A 135 -12.10 -5.28 -15.32
N TYR A 136 -12.92 -6.03 -16.02
CA TYR A 136 -13.45 -7.31 -15.56
C TYR A 136 -12.88 -8.46 -16.38
N ALA A 137 -12.63 -9.61 -15.74
CA ALA A 137 -12.15 -10.81 -16.40
C ALA A 137 -13.07 -11.21 -17.54
N ASN A 138 -12.48 -11.73 -18.63
CA ASN A 138 -13.19 -12.09 -19.85
C ASN A 138 -14.03 -10.95 -20.46
N SER A 139 -13.70 -9.69 -20.11
CA SER A 139 -14.38 -8.48 -20.64
C SER A 139 -15.90 -8.45 -20.37
N VAL A 140 -16.37 -9.02 -19.26
CA VAL A 140 -17.77 -8.91 -18.85
C VAL A 140 -18.13 -7.47 -18.45
N ALA A 141 -19.43 -7.16 -18.44
CA ALA A 141 -19.89 -5.79 -18.24
C ALA A 141 -19.92 -5.33 -16.77
N SER A 142 -19.90 -6.25 -15.83
CA SER A 142 -19.99 -5.94 -14.39
C SER A 142 -19.40 -7.04 -13.52
N ARG A 143 -19.09 -6.71 -12.27
CA ARG A 143 -18.57 -7.64 -11.26
C ARG A 143 -19.43 -8.89 -11.10
N GLY A 144 -20.74 -8.74 -11.02
CA GLY A 144 -21.69 -9.87 -10.86
C GLY A 144 -21.68 -10.91 -11.99
N LEU A 145 -20.95 -10.66 -13.07
CA LEU A 145 -20.75 -11.59 -14.18
C LEU A 145 -19.36 -12.22 -14.22
N VAL A 146 -18.49 -11.88 -13.28
CA VAL A 146 -17.12 -12.40 -13.20
C VAL A 146 -17.15 -13.84 -12.72
N ALA A 147 -16.62 -14.76 -13.53
CA ALA A 147 -16.40 -16.18 -13.23
C ALA A 147 -15.18 -16.73 -14.01
N ALA A 148 -14.21 -15.87 -14.28
CA ALA A 148 -13.00 -16.24 -15.00
C ALA A 148 -11.76 -15.82 -14.23
N ALA A 149 -10.73 -16.66 -14.29
CA ALA A 149 -9.42 -16.37 -13.73
C ALA A 149 -8.67 -15.29 -14.54
N ILE A 150 -7.58 -14.82 -13.98
CA ILE A 150 -6.69 -13.88 -14.64
C ILE A 150 -6.15 -14.45 -15.95
N SER A 151 -6.11 -13.63 -17.00
CA SER A 151 -5.58 -14.03 -18.29
C SER A 151 -4.54 -13.06 -18.85
N ARG A 152 -3.57 -13.59 -19.61
CA ARG A 152 -2.58 -12.76 -20.33
C ARG A 152 -3.24 -11.81 -21.33
N ALA A 153 -4.33 -12.24 -21.95
CA ALA A 153 -5.06 -11.42 -22.91
C ALA A 153 -5.66 -10.16 -22.27
N ASP A 154 -6.23 -10.30 -21.08
CA ASP A 154 -6.79 -9.18 -20.34
C ASP A 154 -5.67 -8.28 -19.75
N GLN A 155 -4.58 -8.88 -19.25
CA GLN A 155 -3.38 -8.12 -18.85
C GLN A 155 -2.90 -7.20 -20.00
N ARG A 156 -2.78 -7.70 -21.22
CA ARG A 156 -2.37 -6.90 -22.40
C ARG A 156 -3.34 -5.77 -22.71
N LYS A 157 -4.66 -5.96 -22.48
CA LYS A 157 -5.65 -4.88 -22.62
C LYS A 157 -5.41 -3.77 -21.61
N ILE A 158 -5.13 -4.14 -20.37
CA ILE A 158 -4.86 -3.20 -19.27
C ILE A 158 -3.57 -2.43 -19.53
N VAL A 159 -2.48 -3.13 -19.86
CA VAL A 159 -1.19 -2.50 -20.18
C VAL A 159 -1.37 -1.50 -21.33
N ARG A 160 -2.03 -1.90 -22.43
CA ARG A 160 -2.33 -1.00 -23.54
C ARG A 160 -3.19 0.20 -23.13
N ALA A 161 -4.10 0.05 -22.18
CA ALA A 161 -4.88 1.17 -21.66
C ALA A 161 -4.02 2.15 -20.88
N LEU A 162 -3.10 1.66 -20.04
CA LEU A 162 -2.13 2.49 -19.30
C LEU A 162 -1.17 3.21 -20.24
N GLU A 163 -0.64 2.52 -21.25
CA GLU A 163 0.27 3.11 -22.25
C GLU A 163 -0.40 4.20 -23.07
N ARG A 164 -1.67 4.01 -23.47
CA ARG A 164 -2.47 5.05 -24.16
C ARG A 164 -2.63 6.33 -23.34
N GLN A 165 -2.57 6.22 -22.02
CA GLN A 165 -2.60 7.34 -21.08
C GLN A 165 -1.20 7.85 -20.73
N GLU A 166 -0.16 7.38 -21.44
CA GLU A 166 1.24 7.76 -21.22
C GLU A 166 1.71 7.49 -19.79
N ALA A 167 1.20 6.43 -19.16
CA ALA A 167 1.64 6.02 -17.83
C ALA A 167 3.10 5.56 -17.88
N GLN A 168 3.94 6.13 -17.01
CA GLN A 168 5.34 5.78 -16.96
C GLN A 168 5.57 4.45 -16.25
N HIS A 169 6.50 3.65 -16.78
CA HIS A 169 6.95 2.43 -16.13
C HIS A 169 7.81 2.73 -14.88
N LEU A 170 7.81 1.81 -13.97
CA LEU A 170 8.76 1.77 -12.86
C LEU A 170 10.10 1.24 -13.38
N THR A 171 11.16 1.99 -13.14
CA THR A 171 12.52 1.70 -13.65
C THR A 171 13.55 1.47 -12.55
N SER A 172 13.15 1.61 -11.29
CA SER A 172 14.04 1.50 -10.15
C SER A 172 13.37 0.83 -8.96
N ILE A 173 14.16 0.09 -8.20
CA ILE A 173 13.79 -0.48 -6.91
C ILE A 173 14.62 0.17 -5.81
N VAL A 174 13.98 0.54 -4.70
CA VAL A 174 14.66 1.01 -3.49
C VAL A 174 14.84 -0.17 -2.56
N LYS A 175 16.10 -0.49 -2.22
CA LYS A 175 16.41 -1.55 -1.25
C LYS A 175 16.31 -1.00 0.18
N SER A 176 15.73 -1.79 1.06
CA SER A 176 15.68 -1.54 2.49
C SER A 176 16.99 -2.00 3.16
N THR A 177 18.11 -1.41 2.78
CA THR A 177 19.40 -1.63 3.43
C THR A 177 19.84 -0.37 4.16
N PRO A 178 20.77 -0.46 5.15
CA PRO A 178 21.30 0.71 5.84
C PRO A 178 21.87 1.81 4.92
N SER A 179 22.17 1.46 3.67
CA SER A 179 22.78 2.36 2.67
C SER A 179 21.78 2.89 1.64
N PHE A 180 20.48 2.72 1.78
CA PHE A 180 19.45 3.19 0.84
C PHE A 180 19.89 3.14 -0.63
N ASN A 181 20.09 1.96 -1.16
CA ASN A 181 20.57 1.80 -2.52
C ASN A 181 19.42 1.70 -3.51
N THR A 182 19.42 2.52 -4.56
CA THR A 182 18.48 2.45 -5.66
C THR A 182 19.09 1.66 -6.79
N GLU A 183 18.47 0.56 -7.20
CA GLU A 183 18.92 -0.24 -8.34
C GLU A 183 17.97 -0.09 -9.52
N SER A 184 18.54 -0.08 -10.72
CA SER A 184 17.74 -0.10 -11.96
C SER A 184 17.15 -1.47 -12.20
N ILE A 185 15.89 -1.50 -12.62
CA ILE A 185 15.20 -2.69 -13.09
C ILE A 185 14.73 -2.49 -14.52
N LEU A 186 14.40 -3.57 -15.19
CA LEU A 186 13.72 -3.45 -16.49
C LEU A 186 12.40 -2.69 -16.30
N PRO A 187 12.08 -1.77 -17.22
CA PRO A 187 10.83 -1.01 -17.16
C PRO A 187 9.64 -1.95 -17.08
N ALA A 188 8.82 -1.79 -16.07
CA ALA A 188 7.61 -2.61 -15.89
C ALA A 188 6.53 -1.84 -15.14
N TYR A 189 5.28 -2.24 -15.34
CA TYR A 189 4.18 -1.92 -14.46
C TYR A 189 4.17 -2.86 -13.26
N VAL A 190 3.47 -2.50 -12.22
CA VAL A 190 3.31 -3.36 -11.04
C VAL A 190 1.86 -3.78 -10.92
N GLY A 191 1.66 -5.08 -10.73
CA GLY A 191 0.38 -5.69 -10.37
C GLY A 191 0.42 -6.19 -8.93
N ILE A 192 -0.45 -5.71 -8.06
CA ILE A 192 -0.56 -6.24 -6.69
C ILE A 192 -1.86 -7.04 -6.57
N THR A 193 -1.76 -8.23 -6.00
CA THR A 193 -2.82 -9.23 -5.98
C THR A 193 -2.94 -9.92 -4.62
N HIS A 194 -4.06 -10.61 -4.39
CA HIS A 194 -4.20 -11.53 -3.27
C HIS A 194 -3.39 -12.81 -3.48
N VAL A 195 -3.05 -13.48 -2.39
CA VAL A 195 -2.27 -14.74 -2.40
C VAL A 195 -2.97 -15.84 -3.20
N ASP A 196 -4.29 -15.92 -3.16
CA ASP A 196 -5.09 -16.96 -3.83
C ASP A 196 -4.91 -16.97 -5.35
N LEU A 197 -4.69 -15.81 -5.96
CA LEU A 197 -4.41 -15.70 -7.39
C LEU A 197 -2.99 -16.15 -7.79
N THR A 198 -2.14 -16.55 -6.84
CA THR A 198 -0.74 -16.88 -7.12
C THR A 198 -0.63 -18.07 -8.10
N SER A 199 -1.48 -19.07 -7.98
CA SER A 199 -1.52 -20.24 -8.87
C SER A 199 -1.88 -19.84 -10.29
N ASP A 200 -2.92 -19.05 -10.45
CA ASP A 200 -3.41 -18.60 -11.75
C ASP A 200 -2.40 -17.71 -12.47
N ILE A 201 -1.73 -16.81 -11.73
CA ILE A 201 -0.68 -15.96 -12.28
C ILE A 201 0.51 -16.81 -12.76
N ARG A 202 0.91 -17.83 -12.00
CA ARG A 202 2.01 -18.72 -12.40
C ARG A 202 1.67 -19.57 -13.61
N SER A 203 0.40 -19.86 -13.82
CA SER A 203 -0.08 -20.65 -14.97
C SER A 203 -0.22 -19.82 -16.27
N MET A 204 -0.09 -18.50 -16.20
CA MET A 204 -0.16 -17.66 -17.40
C MET A 204 0.99 -17.94 -18.36
N ASP A 205 0.69 -18.06 -19.65
CA ASP A 205 1.73 -18.16 -20.68
C ASP A 205 2.68 -16.96 -20.66
N GLY A 206 3.98 -17.22 -20.70
CA GLY A 206 5.01 -16.19 -20.65
C GLY A 206 5.32 -15.66 -19.25
N PHE A 207 4.84 -16.34 -18.21
CA PHE A 207 5.23 -16.04 -16.84
C PHE A 207 6.68 -16.46 -16.57
N THR A 208 7.44 -15.55 -15.96
CA THR A 208 8.82 -15.78 -15.53
C THR A 208 8.88 -15.67 -14.00
N SER A 209 9.30 -16.77 -13.36
CA SER A 209 9.43 -16.79 -11.90
C SER A 209 10.58 -15.90 -11.43
N VAL A 210 10.48 -15.38 -10.20
CA VAL A 210 11.59 -14.65 -9.56
C VAL A 210 12.89 -15.45 -9.53
N ALA A 211 12.81 -16.78 -9.42
CA ALA A 211 13.97 -17.66 -9.46
C ALA A 211 14.73 -17.62 -10.80
N ASP A 212 14.04 -17.29 -11.89
CA ASP A 212 14.58 -17.28 -13.25
C ASP A 212 15.05 -15.88 -13.69
N TYR A 213 15.00 -14.89 -12.83
CA TYR A 213 15.37 -13.50 -13.16
C TYR A 213 16.87 -13.29 -13.40
N GLY A 214 17.72 -14.26 -13.06
CA GLY A 214 19.17 -14.15 -13.19
C GLY A 214 19.75 -13.05 -12.28
N LYS A 215 20.25 -11.97 -12.88
CA LYS A 215 20.84 -10.83 -12.14
C LYS A 215 19.83 -9.72 -11.77
N GLN A 216 18.59 -9.84 -12.18
CA GLN A 216 17.60 -8.82 -11.89
C GLN A 216 17.16 -8.88 -10.42
N GLN A 217 16.93 -7.72 -9.84
CA GLN A 217 16.44 -7.62 -8.46
C GLN A 217 14.93 -7.78 -8.43
N ALA A 218 14.44 -8.43 -7.37
CA ALA A 218 13.03 -8.62 -7.10
C ALA A 218 12.62 -7.94 -5.78
N TRP A 219 11.34 -7.57 -5.65
CA TRP A 219 10.77 -7.15 -4.37
C TRP A 219 10.51 -8.36 -3.48
N GLU A 220 10.51 -8.17 -2.17
CA GLU A 220 10.35 -9.24 -1.18
C GLU A 220 9.09 -10.10 -1.37
N THR A 221 7.99 -9.49 -1.84
CA THR A 221 6.69 -10.15 -2.03
C THR A 221 6.39 -10.43 -3.50
N GLU A 222 7.38 -10.30 -4.38
CA GLU A 222 7.23 -10.53 -5.80
C GLU A 222 7.09 -12.03 -6.12
N ILE A 223 6.12 -12.35 -6.97
CA ILE A 223 5.86 -13.71 -7.44
C ILE A 223 6.69 -13.98 -8.70
N GLY A 224 6.71 -13.01 -9.60
CA GLY A 224 7.33 -13.09 -10.90
C GLY A 224 6.84 -11.99 -11.83
N ALA A 225 7.23 -12.05 -13.08
CA ALA A 225 6.80 -11.13 -14.13
C ALA A 225 6.10 -11.88 -15.26
N CYS A 226 5.12 -11.23 -15.85
CA CYS A 226 4.53 -11.66 -17.10
C CYS A 226 4.58 -10.47 -18.08
N GLU A 227 5.40 -10.60 -19.11
CA GLU A 227 5.65 -9.52 -20.07
C GLU A 227 6.08 -8.21 -19.35
N ASP A 228 5.32 -7.14 -19.49
CA ASP A 228 5.63 -5.81 -18.96
C ASP A 228 5.11 -5.58 -17.53
N VAL A 229 4.62 -6.61 -16.84
CA VAL A 229 4.02 -6.51 -15.51
C VAL A 229 4.74 -7.40 -14.51
N ARG A 230 5.10 -6.82 -13.37
CA ARG A 230 5.63 -7.54 -12.21
C ARG A 230 4.55 -7.72 -11.16
N TYR A 231 4.33 -8.95 -10.72
CA TYR A 231 3.28 -9.30 -9.79
C TYR A 231 3.81 -9.44 -8.36
N LEU A 232 3.17 -8.72 -7.43
CA LEU A 232 3.40 -8.83 -6.01
C LEU A 232 2.16 -9.43 -5.33
N LYS A 233 2.37 -10.17 -4.25
CA LYS A 233 1.28 -10.77 -3.46
C LYS A 233 1.15 -10.09 -2.10
N SER A 234 -0.09 -9.96 -1.64
CA SER A 234 -0.45 -9.50 -0.31
C SER A 234 -1.59 -10.35 0.25
N THR A 235 -1.60 -10.54 1.55
CA THR A 235 -2.71 -11.23 2.26
C THR A 235 -3.82 -10.28 2.70
N ILE A 236 -3.63 -8.97 2.49
CA ILE A 236 -4.53 -7.93 3.01
C ILE A 236 -5.58 -7.54 1.96
N PHE A 237 -5.36 -7.86 0.69
CA PHE A 237 -6.25 -7.51 -0.41
C PHE A 237 -7.48 -8.41 -0.43
N THR A 238 -8.39 -8.17 0.50
CA THR A 238 -9.62 -8.94 0.64
C THR A 238 -10.46 -8.94 -0.64
N PRO A 239 -10.96 -10.12 -1.07
CA PRO A 239 -11.86 -10.21 -2.20
C PRO A 239 -13.23 -9.60 -1.90
N TYR A 240 -14.05 -9.47 -2.92
CA TYR A 240 -15.48 -9.27 -2.82
C TYR A 240 -16.15 -10.65 -2.77
N GLU A 241 -16.48 -11.11 -1.57
CA GLU A 241 -17.03 -12.44 -1.35
C GLU A 241 -18.42 -12.59 -1.97
N ASP A 242 -18.66 -13.68 -2.71
CA ASP A 242 -19.95 -14.06 -3.34
C ASP A 242 -20.55 -12.97 -4.27
N GLU A 243 -19.72 -12.04 -4.80
CA GLU A 243 -20.18 -10.97 -5.68
C GLU A 243 -20.03 -11.27 -7.18
N GLY A 244 -19.41 -12.38 -7.56
CA GLY A 244 -19.25 -12.83 -8.95
C GLY A 244 -20.45 -13.58 -9.51
N ALA A 245 -20.26 -14.26 -10.65
CA ALA A 245 -21.27 -15.14 -11.20
C ALA A 245 -21.27 -16.50 -10.50
N ALA A 246 -22.39 -17.23 -10.59
CA ALA A 246 -22.48 -18.58 -10.07
C ALA A 246 -21.46 -19.50 -10.78
N THR A 247 -20.75 -20.30 -10.02
CA THR A 247 -19.66 -21.14 -10.53
C THR A 247 -19.51 -22.40 -9.72
N SER A 248 -18.88 -23.43 -10.31
CA SER A 248 -18.45 -24.65 -9.62
C SER A 248 -16.93 -24.90 -9.75
N THR A 249 -16.20 -23.99 -10.40
CA THR A 249 -14.77 -24.14 -10.72
C THR A 249 -13.91 -23.01 -10.16
N MET A 250 -14.53 -21.98 -9.60
CA MET A 250 -13.85 -20.85 -9.01
C MET A 250 -14.04 -20.86 -7.50
N LEU A 251 -13.10 -20.31 -6.77
CA LEU A 251 -13.14 -20.22 -5.32
C LEU A 251 -14.37 -19.45 -4.86
N THR A 252 -15.07 -20.03 -3.87
CA THR A 252 -16.25 -19.45 -3.22
C THR A 252 -16.10 -19.58 -1.71
N THR A 253 -16.15 -18.49 -0.97
CA THR A 253 -15.96 -18.51 0.50
C THR A 253 -17.28 -18.68 1.24
N SER A 254 -18.33 -17.98 0.84
CA SER A 254 -19.58 -17.93 1.63
C SER A 254 -20.84 -18.33 0.88
N GLY A 255 -20.79 -18.60 -0.42
CA GLY A 255 -21.99 -18.84 -1.24
C GLY A 255 -21.78 -19.81 -2.39
N SER A 256 -22.49 -19.58 -3.47
CA SER A 256 -22.40 -20.35 -4.73
C SER A 256 -21.86 -19.53 -5.90
N LYS A 257 -21.50 -18.28 -5.64
CA LYS A 257 -20.94 -17.38 -6.64
C LYS A 257 -19.45 -17.24 -6.41
N ALA A 258 -18.72 -16.91 -7.47
CA ALA A 258 -17.28 -16.68 -7.40
C ALA A 258 -16.93 -15.50 -6.49
N ASP A 259 -15.88 -15.66 -5.72
CA ASP A 259 -15.23 -14.55 -5.04
C ASP A 259 -14.43 -13.73 -6.05
N VAL A 260 -14.62 -12.41 -6.04
CA VAL A 260 -13.98 -11.51 -7.00
C VAL A 260 -12.80 -10.83 -6.36
N TYR A 261 -11.63 -11.08 -6.91
CA TYR A 261 -10.35 -10.55 -6.44
C TYR A 261 -9.94 -9.34 -7.25
N PRO A 262 -9.73 -8.16 -6.62
CA PRO A 262 -9.18 -7.01 -7.31
C PRO A 262 -7.67 -7.13 -7.43
N VAL A 263 -7.15 -7.08 -8.64
CA VAL A 263 -5.73 -6.93 -8.97
C VAL A 263 -5.50 -5.47 -9.34
N MET A 264 -4.58 -4.80 -8.66
CA MET A 264 -4.29 -3.39 -8.89
C MET A 264 -3.06 -3.25 -9.77
N TYR A 265 -3.24 -2.66 -10.93
CA TYR A 265 -2.15 -2.30 -11.85
C TYR A 265 -1.86 -0.81 -11.73
N PHE A 266 -0.60 -0.43 -11.64
CA PHE A 266 -0.21 0.97 -11.62
C PHE A 266 1.18 1.21 -12.21
N GLY A 267 1.30 2.39 -12.80
CA GLY A 267 2.54 2.97 -13.25
C GLY A 267 3.17 3.82 -12.15
N LYS A 268 4.28 4.46 -12.51
CA LYS A 268 5.00 5.38 -11.63
C LYS A 268 4.12 6.58 -11.26
N ASP A 269 4.15 6.97 -9.98
CA ASP A 269 3.46 8.16 -9.46
C ASP A 269 1.93 8.19 -9.66
N ALA A 270 1.29 7.02 -9.79
CA ALA A 270 -0.17 6.92 -9.94
C ALA A 270 -0.91 7.39 -8.68
N TYR A 271 -0.35 7.17 -7.49
CA TYR A 271 -0.92 7.59 -6.21
C TYR A 271 0.10 8.25 -5.30
N GLY A 272 -0.37 9.03 -4.34
CA GLY A 272 0.42 9.75 -3.35
C GLY A 272 0.27 9.18 -1.95
N LEU A 273 1.37 9.12 -1.23
CA LEU A 273 1.45 8.75 0.17
C LEU A 273 1.91 9.96 0.97
N ILE A 274 1.11 10.40 1.93
CA ILE A 274 1.38 11.60 2.70
C ILE A 274 1.42 11.24 4.18
N ALA A 275 2.51 11.61 4.85
CA ALA A 275 2.67 11.47 6.28
C ALA A 275 3.08 12.81 6.91
N LEU A 276 2.76 13.03 8.18
CA LEU A 276 3.17 14.23 8.89
C LEU A 276 4.66 14.15 9.23
N LYS A 277 5.43 15.17 8.84
CA LYS A 277 6.87 15.24 9.14
C LYS A 277 7.12 15.33 10.65
N GLY A 278 8.05 14.50 11.17
CA GLY A 278 8.44 14.47 12.58
C GLY A 278 7.56 13.60 13.48
N LYS A 279 6.35 13.19 13.00
CA LYS A 279 5.51 12.16 13.61
C LYS A 279 5.18 11.13 12.54
N TYR A 280 6.16 10.32 12.25
CA TYR A 280 6.21 9.38 11.15
C TYR A 280 5.02 8.45 11.03
N ALA A 281 5.07 7.61 10.03
CA ALA A 281 4.02 6.68 9.72
C ALA A 281 3.48 5.97 10.97
N ILE A 282 4.32 5.53 11.89
CA ILE A 282 3.90 4.88 13.14
C ILE A 282 4.75 5.41 14.30
N THR A 283 4.10 5.92 15.34
CA THR A 283 4.77 6.34 16.59
C THR A 283 4.35 5.36 17.70
N PRO A 284 5.22 4.45 18.11
CA PRO A 284 4.93 3.55 19.23
C PRO A 284 5.01 4.33 20.56
N ILE A 285 4.13 4.00 21.47
CA ILE A 285 4.07 4.57 22.82
C ILE A 285 3.92 3.41 23.79
N VAL A 286 4.88 3.26 24.69
CA VAL A 286 4.85 2.27 25.76
C VAL A 286 4.82 3.00 27.10
N ILE A 287 3.81 2.74 27.90
CA ILE A 287 3.65 3.27 29.25
C ILE A 287 3.63 2.07 30.19
N ASN A 288 4.65 2.00 31.05
CA ASN A 288 4.69 0.96 32.06
C ASN A 288 3.80 1.30 33.25
N PRO A 289 3.36 0.30 34.02
CA PRO A 289 2.63 0.51 35.27
C PRO A 289 3.50 1.27 36.26
N VAL A 290 3.23 2.56 36.47
CA VAL A 290 3.90 3.42 37.45
C VAL A 290 2.88 4.32 38.16
N PRO A 291 3.03 4.60 39.45
CA PRO A 291 2.13 5.48 40.17
C PRO A 291 2.00 6.85 39.48
N SER A 292 0.79 7.27 39.22
CA SER A 292 0.47 8.55 38.65
C SER A 292 -0.73 9.19 39.36
N LYS A 293 -1.02 10.46 39.07
CA LYS A 293 -2.18 11.15 39.67
C LYS A 293 -3.52 10.49 39.30
N SER A 294 -3.61 9.86 38.12
CA SER A 294 -4.79 9.15 37.63
C SER A 294 -4.80 7.66 38.05
N ASP A 295 -3.66 7.10 38.41
CA ASP A 295 -3.48 5.73 38.85
C ASP A 295 -2.47 5.72 40.02
N PRO A 296 -2.93 6.00 41.26
CA PRO A 296 -2.02 6.16 42.42
C PRO A 296 -1.25 4.88 42.80
N LEU A 297 -1.79 3.71 42.46
CA LEU A 297 -1.15 2.42 42.75
C LEU A 297 -0.29 1.91 41.58
N GLY A 298 -0.35 2.56 40.39
CA GLY A 298 0.45 2.15 39.26
C GLY A 298 0.05 0.80 38.68
N GLN A 299 -1.24 0.48 38.67
CA GLN A 299 -1.73 -0.83 38.25
C GLN A 299 -1.97 -0.96 36.74
N ARG A 300 -1.82 0.12 35.97
CA ARG A 300 -2.11 0.15 34.53
C ARG A 300 -0.90 0.55 33.71
N GLY A 301 -0.52 -0.32 32.80
CA GLY A 301 0.39 -0.03 31.72
C GLY A 301 -0.34 -0.04 30.37
N SER A 302 0.26 0.49 29.35
CA SER A 302 -0.30 0.43 27.99
C SER A 302 0.76 0.36 26.91
N VAL A 303 0.44 -0.39 25.87
CA VAL A 303 1.17 -0.40 24.61
C VAL A 303 0.24 0.16 23.55
N SER A 304 0.68 1.21 22.88
CA SER A 304 -0.13 1.87 21.86
C SER A 304 0.71 2.30 20.67
N TRP A 305 0.05 2.50 19.54
CA TRP A 305 0.66 3.11 18.36
C TRP A 305 -0.24 4.19 17.80
N LYS A 306 0.37 5.12 17.12
CA LYS A 306 -0.32 6.27 16.54
C LYS A 306 0.35 6.66 15.23
N THR A 307 -0.47 6.96 14.21
CA THR A 307 0.01 7.45 12.93
C THR A 307 -0.88 8.58 12.42
N MET A 308 -0.31 9.48 11.63
CA MET A 308 -1.04 10.53 10.94
C MET A 308 -0.65 10.53 9.48
N GLN A 309 -1.50 9.96 8.65
CA GLN A 309 -1.24 9.73 7.23
C GLN A 309 -2.50 9.74 6.38
N THR A 310 -2.30 9.79 5.08
CA THR A 310 -3.37 9.58 4.09
C THR A 310 -2.78 9.08 2.78
N THR A 311 -3.63 8.46 1.97
CA THR A 311 -3.33 8.04 0.60
C THR A 311 -4.32 8.69 -0.33
N ILE A 312 -3.88 9.05 -1.52
CA ILE A 312 -4.75 9.66 -2.53
C ILE A 312 -4.33 9.22 -3.93
N ILE A 313 -5.30 8.99 -4.80
CA ILE A 313 -5.07 8.74 -6.22
C ILE A 313 -4.70 10.05 -6.89
N LEU A 314 -3.50 10.14 -7.47
CA LEU A 314 -3.01 11.34 -8.16
C LEU A 314 -3.43 11.36 -9.62
N ASN A 315 -3.44 10.22 -10.27
CA ASN A 315 -3.92 10.08 -11.64
C ASN A 315 -4.62 8.75 -11.82
N ASP A 316 -5.92 8.79 -11.89
CA ASP A 316 -6.78 7.62 -12.04
C ASP A 316 -6.52 6.87 -13.37
N ALA A 317 -6.11 7.58 -14.41
CA ALA A 317 -5.77 6.98 -15.71
C ALA A 317 -4.45 6.19 -15.72
N TRP A 318 -3.56 6.42 -14.73
CA TRP A 318 -2.29 5.71 -14.58
C TRP A 318 -2.39 4.50 -13.65
N MET A 319 -3.59 4.19 -13.24
CA MET A 319 -3.93 3.06 -12.40
C MET A 319 -5.12 2.31 -13.03
N ALA A 320 -5.18 1.00 -12.82
CA ALA A 320 -6.31 0.18 -13.21
C ALA A 320 -6.59 -0.87 -12.15
N VAL A 321 -7.85 -1.14 -11.90
CA VAL A 321 -8.29 -2.27 -11.09
C VAL A 321 -8.85 -3.33 -12.02
N TYR A 322 -8.32 -4.54 -11.93
CA TYR A 322 -8.80 -5.70 -12.67
C TYR A 322 -9.46 -6.67 -11.72
N GLU A 323 -10.70 -6.97 -11.96
CA GLU A 323 -11.50 -7.87 -11.14
C GLU A 323 -11.63 -9.23 -11.82
N CYS A 324 -11.10 -10.27 -11.17
CA CYS A 324 -11.12 -11.65 -11.63
C CYS A 324 -11.47 -12.62 -10.51
N ALA A 325 -11.81 -13.85 -10.85
CA ALA A 325 -11.98 -14.93 -9.88
C ALA A 325 -10.68 -15.73 -9.75
N ALA A 326 -10.51 -16.46 -8.64
CA ALA A 326 -9.44 -17.43 -8.46
C ALA A 326 -9.96 -18.84 -8.78
N THR A 327 -9.12 -19.69 -9.37
CA THR A 327 -9.44 -21.12 -9.55
C THR A 327 -9.36 -21.83 -8.20
N ASP A 328 -10.28 -22.78 -7.99
CA ASP A 328 -10.34 -23.61 -6.76
C ASP A 328 -9.18 -24.62 -6.69
#